data_628a7596a110caf4ea23370eb4b8baee
#
_entry.id   628a7596a110caf4ea23370eb4b8baee
#
_cell.length_a   1.000
_cell.length_b   1.000
_cell.length_c   1.000
_cell.angle_alpha   90.00
_cell.angle_beta   90.00
_cell.angle_gamma   90.00
#
_symmetry.space_group_name_H-M   'P 1'
#
loop_
_entity.id
_entity.type
_entity.pdbx_description
1 polymer ?
#
loop_
_entity_poly.entity_id
_entity_poly.type
_entity_poly.pdbx_seq_one_letter_code
_entity_poly.pdbx_strand_id
1 'polypeptide(L)'
;MEARAENLIRTEYSEVMQKAYIDYAMSVIIARALPDVRDGLKPVQRRTLYDMHELGIRYDRPYRKCARIVGDTMGKYHPHGDSSIYESLVVMAQDFKKGLPLVDGHGNFGSIEGDGAAAMRYTEARLQKITQEAYLADLDKDVVDFVPNFDETEKEPEVLPVKVPNILINGAEGIAVGMATSIPPHNFGEVIDGVKAYMKNPDINTEQMMEYIKGPD
;
A
#
# COMPACT_ATOMS: atom_id res chain seq x y z
N MET A 1 -29.99 32.25 -39.85
CA MET A 1 -29.32 31.00 -39.45
C MET A 1 -27.83 31.28 -39.49
N GLU A 2 -27.25 31.67 -38.38
CA GLU A 2 -25.79 31.82 -38.25
C GLU A 2 -25.17 30.43 -38.19
N ALA A 3 -24.30 30.13 -39.13
CA ALA A 3 -23.49 28.92 -39.12
C ALA A 3 -22.57 28.96 -37.87
N ARG A 4 -22.80 28.05 -36.93
CA ARG A 4 -21.84 27.79 -35.86
C ARG A 4 -20.52 27.40 -36.51
N ALA A 5 -19.50 28.25 -36.36
CA ALA A 5 -18.14 27.90 -36.72
C ALA A 5 -17.72 26.70 -35.88
N GLU A 6 -17.60 25.53 -36.50
CA GLU A 6 -17.01 24.36 -35.87
C GLU A 6 -15.54 24.67 -35.59
N ASN A 7 -15.16 24.75 -34.33
CA ASN A 7 -13.76 24.84 -33.91
C ASN A 7 -13.09 23.47 -34.11
N LEU A 8 -12.60 23.22 -35.34
CA LEU A 8 -11.81 22.04 -35.67
C LEU A 8 -10.37 22.23 -35.23
N ILE A 9 -10.00 21.53 -34.15
CA ILE A 9 -8.62 21.44 -33.68
C ILE A 9 -7.97 20.24 -34.36
N ARG A 10 -7.01 20.48 -35.25
CA ARG A 10 -6.20 19.42 -35.84
C ARG A 10 -5.06 19.06 -34.93
N THR A 11 -4.99 17.81 -34.47
CA THR A 11 -3.91 17.30 -33.61
C THR A 11 -3.28 16.09 -34.32
N GLU A 12 -1.95 16.00 -34.28
CA GLU A 12 -1.21 14.85 -34.79
C GLU A 12 -1.50 13.61 -33.95
N TYR A 13 -1.91 12.51 -34.59
CA TYR A 13 -2.26 11.27 -33.86
C TYR A 13 -1.12 10.73 -33.04
N SER A 14 0.11 10.77 -33.56
CA SER A 14 1.31 10.31 -32.85
C SER A 14 1.57 11.10 -31.58
N GLU A 15 1.37 12.42 -31.56
CA GLU A 15 1.53 13.27 -30.37
C GLU A 15 0.49 12.93 -29.30
N VAL A 16 -0.76 12.74 -29.71
CA VAL A 16 -1.84 12.35 -28.77
C VAL A 16 -1.55 11.01 -28.12
N MET A 17 -1.12 10.03 -28.93
CA MET A 17 -0.79 8.69 -28.44
C MET A 17 0.40 8.70 -27.49
N GLN A 18 1.47 9.42 -27.83
CA GLN A 18 2.65 9.53 -26.98
C GLN A 18 2.29 10.16 -25.64
N LYS A 19 1.55 11.27 -25.64
CA LYS A 19 1.12 11.93 -24.41
C LYS A 19 0.24 11.03 -23.54
N ALA A 20 -0.79 10.44 -24.12
CA ALA A 20 -1.69 9.55 -23.41
C ALA A 20 -0.97 8.33 -22.82
N TYR A 21 0.02 7.76 -23.54
CA TYR A 21 0.81 6.65 -23.05
C TYR A 21 1.72 7.06 -21.90
N ILE A 22 2.36 8.23 -21.97
CA ILE A 22 3.20 8.76 -20.87
C ILE A 22 2.33 9.03 -19.64
N ASP A 23 1.18 9.66 -19.80
CA ASP A 23 0.25 9.93 -18.69
C ASP A 23 -0.22 8.64 -18.02
N TYR A 24 -0.55 7.61 -18.81
CA TYR A 24 -0.89 6.28 -18.30
C TYR A 24 0.29 5.62 -17.57
N ALA A 25 1.48 5.63 -18.18
CA ALA A 25 2.69 5.05 -17.59
C ALA A 25 3.03 5.69 -16.24
N MET A 26 2.99 7.02 -16.16
CA MET A 26 3.22 7.78 -14.92
C MET A 26 2.18 7.45 -13.85
N SER A 27 0.90 7.34 -14.23
CA SER A 27 -0.16 6.93 -13.30
C SER A 27 0.08 5.53 -12.73
N VAL A 28 0.50 4.56 -13.56
CA VAL A 28 0.82 3.20 -13.08
C VAL A 28 2.03 3.18 -12.18
N ILE A 29 3.06 3.98 -12.45
CA ILE A 29 4.27 4.06 -11.64
C ILE A 29 3.94 4.64 -10.27
N ILE A 30 3.34 5.83 -10.22
CA ILE A 30 3.14 6.60 -8.98
C ILE A 30 1.96 6.08 -8.17
N ALA A 31 0.85 5.76 -8.82
CA ALA A 31 -0.42 5.53 -8.12
C ALA A 31 -0.84 4.05 -8.04
N ARG A 32 0.00 3.09 -8.48
CA ARG A 32 -0.39 1.68 -8.49
C ARG A 32 0.72 0.70 -8.09
N ALA A 33 1.86 0.70 -8.78
CA ALA A 33 2.79 -0.41 -8.75
C ALA A 33 3.90 -0.28 -7.72
N LEU A 34 4.37 0.93 -7.47
CA LEU A 34 5.51 1.17 -6.59
C LEU A 34 5.07 1.55 -5.17
N PRO A 35 5.79 1.05 -4.15
CA PRO A 35 5.60 1.51 -2.77
C PRO A 35 6.20 2.91 -2.58
N ASP A 36 5.66 3.68 -1.65
CA ASP A 36 6.33 4.88 -1.14
C ASP A 36 7.44 4.46 -0.17
N VAL A 37 8.61 5.08 -0.26
CA VAL A 37 9.75 4.74 0.58
C VAL A 37 9.52 5.06 2.06
N ARG A 38 8.66 6.06 2.35
CA ARG A 38 8.38 6.55 3.70
C ARG A 38 7.58 5.53 4.52
N ASP A 39 6.60 4.85 3.92
CA ASP A 39 5.75 3.87 4.61
C ASP A 39 5.85 2.44 4.06
N GLY A 40 6.55 2.24 2.93
CA GLY A 40 6.73 0.94 2.30
C GLY A 40 5.44 0.34 1.74
N LEU A 41 4.41 1.14 1.50
CA LEU A 41 3.10 0.67 1.07
C LEU A 41 2.77 1.15 -0.34
N LYS A 42 2.07 0.29 -1.08
CA LYS A 42 1.39 0.69 -2.31
C LYS A 42 0.12 1.47 -1.96
N PRO A 43 -0.38 2.35 -2.87
CA PRO A 43 -1.59 3.13 -2.60
C PRO A 43 -2.80 2.29 -2.16
N VAL A 44 -3.06 1.15 -2.78
CA VAL A 44 -4.16 0.26 -2.40
C VAL A 44 -4.00 -0.28 -0.97
N GLN A 45 -2.78 -0.62 -0.56
CA GLN A 45 -2.51 -1.12 0.81
C GLN A 45 -2.73 -0.02 1.85
N ARG A 46 -2.18 1.16 1.59
CA ARG A 46 -2.32 2.34 2.46
C ARG A 46 -3.79 2.70 2.65
N ARG A 47 -4.54 2.80 1.58
CA ARG A 47 -5.97 3.13 1.59
C ARG A 47 -6.80 2.09 2.34
N THR A 48 -6.51 0.81 2.13
CA THR A 48 -7.21 -0.28 2.83
C THR A 48 -6.94 -0.24 4.34
N LEU A 49 -5.69 -0.04 4.77
CA LEU A 49 -5.36 0.05 6.20
C LEU A 49 -5.96 1.31 6.84
N TYR A 50 -5.94 2.44 6.13
CA TYR A 50 -6.57 3.66 6.58
C TYR A 50 -8.10 3.52 6.71
N ASP A 51 -8.76 2.94 5.72
CA ASP A 51 -10.20 2.66 5.76
C ASP A 51 -10.58 1.73 6.92
N MET A 52 -9.80 0.68 7.15
CA MET A 52 -10.01 -0.20 8.32
C MET A 52 -9.89 0.57 9.65
N HIS A 53 -8.99 1.55 9.72
CA HIS A 53 -8.84 2.43 10.89
C HIS A 53 -10.09 3.29 11.09
N GLU A 54 -10.55 3.97 10.03
CA GLU A 54 -11.75 4.83 10.05
C GLU A 54 -13.02 4.04 10.39
N LEU A 55 -13.15 2.81 9.90
CA LEU A 55 -14.23 1.89 10.25
C LEU A 55 -14.15 1.35 11.69
N GLY A 56 -13.08 1.67 12.42
CA GLY A 56 -12.84 1.17 13.78
C GLY A 56 -12.62 -0.34 13.86
N ILE A 57 -12.09 -0.94 12.79
CA ILE A 57 -11.77 -2.37 12.71
C ILE A 57 -10.39 -2.60 13.34
N ARG A 58 -10.35 -2.62 14.66
CA ARG A 58 -9.11 -2.69 15.46
C ARG A 58 -8.81 -4.12 15.91
N TYR A 59 -7.55 -4.37 16.28
CA TYR A 59 -7.09 -5.69 16.76
C TYR A 59 -7.86 -6.20 17.97
N ASP A 60 -8.36 -5.31 18.81
CA ASP A 60 -9.12 -5.59 20.04
C ASP A 60 -10.66 -5.63 19.81
N ARG A 61 -11.11 -5.56 18.57
CA ARG A 61 -12.50 -5.57 18.17
C ARG A 61 -12.84 -6.83 17.36
N PRO A 62 -14.13 -7.19 17.26
CA PRO A 62 -14.55 -8.31 16.44
C PRO A 62 -14.16 -8.14 14.98
N TYR A 63 -13.82 -9.25 14.31
CA TYR A 63 -13.59 -9.30 12.88
C TYR A 63 -14.78 -8.73 12.08
N ARG A 64 -14.48 -8.23 10.91
CA ARG A 64 -15.48 -7.76 9.93
C ARG A 64 -15.31 -8.47 8.61
N LYS A 65 -16.42 -8.69 7.90
CA LYS A 65 -16.39 -9.30 6.57
C LYS A 65 -15.47 -8.52 5.64
N CYS A 66 -14.59 -9.21 4.94
CA CYS A 66 -13.69 -8.60 3.95
C CYS A 66 -14.48 -7.85 2.87
N ALA A 67 -15.66 -8.35 2.49
CA ALA A 67 -16.54 -7.66 1.54
C ALA A 67 -16.95 -6.25 2.00
N ARG A 68 -17.10 -6.01 3.31
CA ARG A 68 -17.39 -4.67 3.84
C ARG A 68 -16.19 -3.75 3.70
N ILE A 69 -14.99 -4.24 4.07
CA ILE A 69 -13.75 -3.48 3.96
C ILE A 69 -13.49 -3.11 2.50
N VAL A 70 -13.54 -4.09 1.61
CA VAL A 70 -13.33 -3.88 0.16
C VAL A 70 -14.34 -2.88 -0.41
N GLY A 71 -15.62 -3.00 -0.05
CA GLY A 71 -16.69 -2.12 -0.54
C GLY A 71 -16.51 -0.67 -0.08
N ASP A 72 -16.15 -0.45 1.18
CA ASP A 72 -15.92 0.90 1.73
C ASP A 72 -14.65 1.52 1.12
N THR A 73 -13.54 0.79 1.11
CA THR A 73 -12.27 1.23 0.47
C THR A 73 -12.49 1.60 -0.99
N MET A 74 -13.22 0.78 -1.74
CA MET A 74 -13.52 1.04 -3.16
C MET A 74 -14.39 2.30 -3.33
N GLY A 75 -15.38 2.47 -2.48
CA GLY A 75 -16.32 3.59 -2.58
C GLY A 75 -15.72 4.93 -2.18
N LYS A 76 -14.80 4.95 -1.21
CA LYS A 76 -14.26 6.20 -0.66
C LYS A 76 -12.87 6.55 -1.17
N TYR A 77 -11.96 5.58 -1.33
CA TYR A 77 -10.53 5.88 -1.51
C TYR A 77 -9.92 5.29 -2.76
N HIS A 78 -10.37 4.12 -3.22
CA HIS A 78 -9.68 3.39 -4.28
C HIS A 78 -10.65 2.95 -5.40
N PRO A 79 -10.92 3.82 -6.39
CA PRO A 79 -11.94 3.58 -7.43
C PRO A 79 -11.45 2.60 -8.51
N HIS A 80 -11.12 1.37 -8.10
CA HIS A 80 -10.65 0.27 -8.95
C HIS A 80 -11.44 -1.00 -8.64
N GLY A 81 -11.13 -2.09 -9.37
CA GLY A 81 -11.82 -3.36 -9.19
C GLY A 81 -11.70 -3.95 -7.77
N ASP A 82 -12.79 -4.47 -7.26
CA ASP A 82 -12.90 -5.09 -5.94
C ASP A 82 -11.92 -6.25 -5.73
N SER A 83 -11.66 -7.04 -6.77
CA SER A 83 -10.70 -8.15 -6.72
C SER A 83 -9.28 -7.67 -6.40
N SER A 84 -8.83 -6.54 -6.98
CA SER A 84 -7.49 -6.01 -6.71
C SER A 84 -7.34 -5.53 -5.25
N ILE A 85 -8.39 -4.93 -4.68
CA ILE A 85 -8.41 -4.50 -3.28
C ILE A 85 -8.42 -5.73 -2.37
N TYR A 86 -9.25 -6.74 -2.69
CA TYR A 86 -9.32 -7.96 -1.91
C TYR A 86 -8.01 -8.76 -1.93
N GLU A 87 -7.40 -8.94 -3.11
CA GLU A 87 -6.10 -9.60 -3.23
C GLU A 87 -5.02 -8.88 -2.41
N SER A 88 -5.01 -7.56 -2.43
CA SER A 88 -4.08 -6.77 -1.59
C SER A 88 -4.32 -7.00 -0.10
N LEU A 89 -5.59 -7.02 0.34
CA LEU A 89 -5.97 -7.31 1.73
C LEU A 89 -5.52 -8.73 2.13
N VAL A 90 -5.73 -9.71 1.25
CA VAL A 90 -5.31 -11.10 1.47
C VAL A 90 -3.80 -11.20 1.64
N VAL A 91 -3.02 -10.58 0.75
CA VAL A 91 -1.55 -10.62 0.83
C VAL A 91 -1.04 -10.00 2.14
N MET A 92 -1.68 -8.93 2.64
CA MET A 92 -1.29 -8.32 3.92
C MET A 92 -1.60 -9.21 5.14
N ALA A 93 -2.44 -10.24 5.00
CA ALA A 93 -2.77 -11.20 6.05
C ALA A 93 -1.99 -12.52 5.95
N GLN A 94 -1.25 -12.74 4.86
CA GLN A 94 -0.52 -14.00 4.64
C GLN A 94 0.89 -13.93 5.24
N ASP A 95 1.17 -14.77 6.24
CA ASP A 95 2.46 -14.85 6.91
C ASP A 95 3.58 -15.44 6.03
N PHE A 96 3.24 -16.22 5.01
CA PHE A 96 4.17 -16.73 4.01
C PHE A 96 4.48 -15.73 2.87
N LYS A 97 3.76 -14.60 2.81
CA LYS A 97 4.01 -13.50 1.86
C LYS A 97 4.60 -12.26 2.52
N LYS A 98 4.40 -12.11 3.83
CA LYS A 98 4.82 -10.94 4.60
C LYS A 98 5.55 -11.38 5.86
N GLY A 99 6.78 -10.91 6.02
CA GLY A 99 7.54 -11.14 7.26
C GLY A 99 6.86 -10.53 8.49
N LEU A 100 6.08 -9.46 8.26
CA LEU A 100 5.23 -8.82 9.26
C LEU A 100 3.83 -8.62 8.69
N PRO A 101 2.88 -9.55 8.90
CA PRO A 101 1.50 -9.36 8.49
C PRO A 101 0.88 -8.11 9.12
N LEU A 102 0.16 -7.32 8.32
CA LEU A 102 -0.46 -6.08 8.75
C LEU A 102 -1.96 -6.24 9.07
N VAL A 103 -2.53 -7.32 8.58
CA VAL A 103 -3.95 -7.68 8.74
C VAL A 103 -4.04 -9.03 9.43
N ASP A 104 -4.94 -9.14 10.38
CA ASP A 104 -5.32 -10.37 11.05
C ASP A 104 -6.55 -10.94 10.33
N GLY A 105 -6.34 -12.04 9.58
CA GLY A 105 -7.37 -12.69 8.79
C GLY A 105 -8.01 -13.87 9.53
N HIS A 106 -9.33 -14.03 9.37
CA HIS A 106 -10.10 -15.14 9.88
C HIS A 106 -10.85 -15.86 8.76
N GLY A 107 -10.60 -17.15 8.60
CA GLY A 107 -11.10 -17.97 7.50
C GLY A 107 -9.97 -18.45 6.59
N ASN A 108 -10.30 -18.81 5.35
CA ASN A 108 -9.32 -19.28 4.37
C ASN A 108 -8.73 -18.11 3.58
N PHE A 109 -7.50 -17.77 3.89
CA PHE A 109 -6.69 -16.74 3.20
C PHE A 109 -5.66 -17.36 2.22
N GLY A 110 -5.83 -18.60 1.81
CA GLY A 110 -4.92 -19.32 0.92
C GLY A 110 -3.82 -20.06 1.65
N SER A 111 -2.97 -20.72 0.90
CA SER A 111 -1.84 -21.50 1.41
C SER A 111 -0.56 -21.25 0.61
N ILE A 112 0.59 -21.63 1.17
CA ILE A 112 1.89 -21.57 0.48
C ILE A 112 1.94 -22.52 -0.73
N GLU A 113 1.12 -23.56 -0.76
CA GLU A 113 1.02 -24.51 -1.86
C GLU A 113 0.29 -23.93 -3.09
N GLY A 114 -0.21 -22.69 -3.00
CA GLY A 114 -0.84 -21.99 -4.10
C GLY A 114 -2.37 -22.00 -4.11
N ASP A 115 -2.99 -22.49 -3.05
CA ASP A 115 -4.44 -22.35 -2.90
C ASP A 115 -4.81 -20.87 -2.75
N GLY A 116 -5.83 -20.44 -3.49
CA GLY A 116 -6.37 -19.08 -3.39
C GLY A 116 -7.18 -18.88 -2.11
N ALA A 117 -7.34 -17.62 -1.71
CA ALA A 117 -8.25 -17.26 -0.64
C ALA A 117 -9.71 -17.55 -1.02
N ALA A 118 -10.54 -17.84 -0.03
CA ALA A 118 -11.98 -17.93 -0.22
C ALA A 118 -12.56 -16.55 -0.61
N ALA A 119 -13.74 -16.54 -1.24
CA ALA A 119 -14.37 -15.29 -1.62
C ALA A 119 -14.60 -14.36 -0.41
N MET A 120 -14.47 -13.03 -0.62
CA MET A 120 -14.52 -12.01 0.41
C MET A 120 -15.81 -11.98 1.26
N ARG A 121 -16.88 -12.60 0.77
CA ARG A 121 -18.14 -12.77 1.54
C ARG A 121 -18.02 -13.77 2.67
N TYR A 122 -17.05 -14.70 2.62
CA TYR A 122 -16.81 -15.72 3.65
C TYR A 122 -15.72 -15.31 4.63
N THR A 123 -14.66 -14.67 4.16
CA THR A 123 -13.52 -14.26 4.98
C THR A 123 -13.80 -13.03 5.81
N GLU A 124 -13.11 -12.91 6.93
CA GLU A 124 -13.21 -11.79 7.85
C GLU A 124 -11.80 -11.28 8.17
N ALA A 125 -11.68 -10.01 8.49
CA ALA A 125 -10.39 -9.40 8.80
C ALA A 125 -10.53 -8.31 9.87
N ARG A 126 -9.38 -8.00 10.50
CA ARG A 126 -9.15 -6.85 11.35
C ARG A 126 -7.69 -6.42 11.27
N LEU A 127 -7.37 -5.25 11.80
CA LEU A 127 -5.98 -4.81 11.87
C LEU A 127 -5.18 -5.68 12.84
N GLN A 128 -3.91 -5.92 12.53
CA GLN A 128 -2.96 -6.45 13.49
C GLN A 128 -2.64 -5.40 14.56
N LYS A 129 -2.25 -5.84 15.76
CA LYS A 129 -1.85 -4.95 16.85
C LYS A 129 -0.71 -4.02 16.42
N ILE A 130 0.32 -4.58 15.78
CA ILE A 130 1.46 -3.81 15.30
C ILE A 130 1.07 -2.74 14.28
N THR A 131 0.11 -3.02 13.42
CA THR A 131 -0.39 -2.07 12.43
C THR A 131 -1.05 -0.88 13.11
N GLN A 132 -1.85 -1.12 14.13
CA GLN A 132 -2.49 -0.05 14.86
C GLN A 132 -1.50 0.80 15.67
N GLU A 133 -0.51 0.16 16.33
CA GLU A 133 0.43 0.84 17.23
C GLU A 133 1.63 1.47 16.52
N ALA A 134 2.07 0.91 15.38
CA ALA A 134 3.27 1.37 14.69
C ALA A 134 3.01 2.01 13.32
N TYR A 135 1.82 1.83 12.71
CA TYR A 135 1.51 2.40 11.39
C TYR A 135 0.44 3.48 11.45
N LEU A 136 -0.49 3.40 12.40
CA LEU A 136 -1.70 4.25 12.41
C LEU A 136 -1.82 5.12 13.68
N ALA A 137 -1.01 4.86 14.71
CA ALA A 137 -1.19 5.48 16.04
C ALA A 137 -1.04 7.01 16.08
N ASP A 138 -0.31 7.58 15.12
CA ASP A 138 0.01 9.00 15.11
C ASP A 138 -0.71 9.78 13.99
N LEU A 139 -1.72 9.18 13.35
CA LEU A 139 -2.51 9.84 12.29
C LEU A 139 -3.15 11.16 12.73
N ASP A 140 -3.60 11.23 14.00
CA ASP A 140 -4.28 12.40 14.56
C ASP A 140 -3.29 13.48 15.08
N LYS A 141 -1.98 13.27 14.90
CA LYS A 141 -0.95 14.15 15.49
C LYS A 141 -0.34 15.15 14.50
N ASP A 142 -0.94 15.33 13.35
CA ASP A 142 -0.46 16.27 12.31
C ASP A 142 0.99 16.02 11.88
N VAL A 143 1.35 14.72 11.77
CA VAL A 143 2.70 14.27 11.37
C VAL A 143 2.77 13.84 9.90
N VAL A 144 1.64 13.75 9.23
CA VAL A 144 1.50 13.42 7.80
C VAL A 144 0.47 14.30 7.14
N ASP A 145 0.68 14.60 5.87
CA ASP A 145 -0.25 15.40 5.08
C ASP A 145 -1.46 14.56 4.64
N PHE A 146 -2.63 15.21 4.59
CA PHE A 146 -3.86 14.65 4.08
C PHE A 146 -4.24 15.32 2.77
N VAL A 147 -4.56 14.53 1.77
CA VAL A 147 -4.98 14.98 0.45
C VAL A 147 -6.45 14.59 0.20
N PRO A 148 -7.17 15.33 -0.67
CA PRO A 148 -8.49 14.90 -1.10
C PRO A 148 -8.43 13.54 -1.79
N ASN A 149 -9.49 12.73 -1.60
CA ASN A 149 -9.68 11.51 -2.35
C ASN A 149 -10.05 11.82 -3.82
N PHE A 150 -10.34 10.78 -4.62
CA PHE A 150 -10.57 10.89 -6.07
C PHE A 150 -11.80 11.76 -6.46
N ASP A 151 -12.81 11.91 -5.60
CA ASP A 151 -14.02 12.71 -5.82
C ASP A 151 -14.13 13.94 -4.88
N GLU A 152 -13.09 14.23 -4.13
CA GLU A 152 -12.97 15.35 -3.19
C GLU A 152 -14.01 15.34 -2.04
N THR A 153 -14.66 14.22 -1.80
CA THR A 153 -15.65 14.09 -0.72
C THR A 153 -15.01 13.71 0.62
N GLU A 154 -13.87 13.04 0.59
CA GLU A 154 -13.15 12.58 1.77
C GLU A 154 -11.67 13.00 1.70
N LYS A 155 -10.94 12.79 2.77
CA LYS A 155 -9.50 12.97 2.82
C LYS A 155 -8.81 11.65 3.13
N GLU A 156 -7.66 11.44 2.51
CA GLU A 156 -6.80 10.29 2.76
C GLU A 156 -5.37 10.74 3.10
N PRO A 157 -4.63 10.01 3.94
CA PRO A 157 -3.23 10.36 4.22
C PRO A 157 -2.37 10.10 2.98
N GLU A 158 -1.48 11.04 2.67
CA GLU A 158 -0.50 10.87 1.59
C GLU A 158 0.40 9.66 1.87
N VAL A 159 0.84 9.51 3.12
CA VAL A 159 1.58 8.35 3.65
C VAL A 159 1.09 8.05 5.07
N LEU A 160 1.29 6.82 5.54
CA LEU A 160 1.05 6.49 6.94
C LEU A 160 2.26 6.90 7.82
N PRO A 161 2.02 7.31 9.08
CA PRO A 161 3.08 7.69 10.03
C PRO A 161 3.80 6.45 10.61
N VAL A 162 4.42 5.65 9.74
CA VAL A 162 5.03 4.37 10.09
C VAL A 162 6.30 4.58 10.90
N LYS A 163 6.40 3.88 12.03
CA LYS A 163 7.53 3.98 12.99
C LYS A 163 8.67 3.01 12.70
N VAL A 164 8.52 2.14 11.71
CA VAL A 164 9.50 1.10 11.35
C VAL A 164 9.72 1.10 9.84
N PRO A 165 10.91 0.73 9.34
CA PRO A 165 11.19 0.70 7.90
C PRO A 165 10.46 -0.48 7.23
N ASN A 166 9.16 -0.34 7.03
CA ASN A 166 8.29 -1.38 6.46
C ASN A 166 8.78 -1.90 5.11
N ILE A 167 9.37 -1.03 4.29
CA ILE A 167 9.90 -1.41 2.98
C ILE A 167 11.01 -2.46 3.07
N LEU A 168 11.83 -2.45 4.13
CA LEU A 168 12.84 -3.47 4.38
C LEU A 168 12.24 -4.71 5.04
N ILE A 169 11.34 -4.53 5.99
CA ILE A 169 10.74 -5.64 6.76
C ILE A 169 9.88 -6.54 5.87
N ASN A 170 8.98 -5.95 5.10
CA ASN A 170 8.02 -6.67 4.27
C ASN A 170 8.42 -6.79 2.80
N GLY A 171 9.49 -6.10 2.39
CA GLY A 171 9.84 -6.00 0.99
C GLY A 171 8.73 -5.40 0.12
N ALA A 172 9.00 -5.34 -1.16
CA ALA A 172 7.98 -4.92 -2.14
C ALA A 172 8.30 -5.47 -3.52
N GLU A 173 7.29 -5.96 -4.21
CA GLU A 173 7.36 -6.34 -5.62
C GLU A 173 6.30 -5.58 -6.39
N GLY A 174 6.65 -5.10 -7.58
CA GLY A 174 5.72 -4.39 -8.43
C GLY A 174 6.24 -4.24 -9.84
N ILE A 175 5.33 -4.37 -10.82
CA ILE A 175 5.62 -4.21 -12.24
C ILE A 175 4.85 -2.99 -12.73
N ALA A 176 5.58 -1.97 -13.14
CA ALA A 176 5.03 -0.76 -13.76
C ALA A 176 5.41 -0.72 -15.25
N VAL A 177 5.03 0.35 -15.92
CA VAL A 177 5.41 0.59 -17.31
C VAL A 177 6.83 1.15 -17.35
N GLY A 178 7.74 0.43 -17.99
CA GLY A 178 9.14 0.84 -18.13
C GLY A 178 10.04 0.63 -16.91
N MET A 179 9.50 0.20 -15.78
CA MET A 179 10.29 -0.14 -14.58
C MET A 179 9.57 -1.17 -13.71
N ALA A 180 10.34 -1.83 -12.86
CA ALA A 180 9.83 -2.75 -11.86
C ALA A 180 10.59 -2.55 -10.54
N THR A 181 9.97 -2.97 -9.42
CA THR A 181 10.61 -3.05 -8.12
C THR A 181 10.58 -4.48 -7.61
N SER A 182 11.68 -4.92 -7.00
CA SER A 182 11.79 -6.20 -6.31
C SER A 182 12.72 -6.01 -5.12
N ILE A 183 12.13 -5.76 -3.97
CA ILE A 183 12.83 -5.54 -2.70
C ILE A 183 12.52 -6.73 -1.81
N PRO A 184 13.51 -7.58 -1.48
CA PRO A 184 13.27 -8.73 -0.62
C PRO A 184 13.00 -8.30 0.83
N PRO A 185 12.27 -9.11 1.62
CA PRO A 185 12.08 -8.88 3.04
C PRO A 185 13.37 -9.13 3.82
N HIS A 186 13.46 -8.54 5.02
CA HIS A 186 14.58 -8.68 5.94
C HIS A 186 14.08 -8.97 7.35
N ASN A 187 14.92 -9.57 8.18
CA ASN A 187 14.59 -9.87 9.55
C ASN A 187 14.23 -8.61 10.34
N PHE A 188 13.07 -8.64 10.99
CA PHE A 188 12.54 -7.50 11.75
C PHE A 188 13.49 -7.03 12.86
N GLY A 189 14.07 -7.98 13.61
CA GLY A 189 15.00 -7.68 14.69
C GLY A 189 16.27 -7.00 14.18
N GLU A 190 16.87 -7.53 13.12
CA GLU A 190 18.07 -6.97 12.47
C GLU A 190 17.81 -5.56 11.92
N VAL A 191 16.65 -5.33 11.29
CA VAL A 191 16.26 -4.01 10.80
C VAL A 191 16.15 -3.00 11.94
N ILE A 192 15.56 -3.37 13.08
CA ILE A 192 15.49 -2.50 14.28
C ILE A 192 16.88 -2.23 14.86
N ASP A 193 17.77 -3.21 14.87
CA ASP A 193 19.15 -3.00 15.34
C ASP A 193 19.93 -2.10 14.37
N GLY A 194 19.70 -2.21 13.09
CA GLY A 194 20.22 -1.27 12.08
C GLY A 194 19.72 0.16 12.29
N VAL A 195 18.43 0.36 12.58
CA VAL A 195 17.86 1.68 12.93
C VAL A 195 18.55 2.25 14.17
N LYS A 196 18.73 1.45 15.23
CA LYS A 196 19.43 1.89 16.44
C LYS A 196 20.90 2.26 16.17
N ALA A 197 21.56 1.51 15.28
CA ALA A 197 22.94 1.82 14.86
C ALA A 197 22.99 3.15 14.11
N TYR A 198 22.11 3.38 13.16
CA TYR A 198 21.98 4.63 12.42
C TYR A 198 21.70 5.83 13.32
N MET A 199 20.80 5.68 14.33
CA MET A 199 20.51 6.73 15.31
C MET A 199 21.74 7.13 16.13
N LYS A 200 22.66 6.18 16.40
CA LYS A 200 23.91 6.44 17.13
C LYS A 200 25.00 7.04 16.24
N ASN A 201 25.02 6.66 14.97
CA ASN A 201 25.99 7.11 13.98
C ASN A 201 25.28 7.32 12.64
N PRO A 202 24.79 8.54 12.31
CA PRO A 202 24.12 8.83 11.05
C PRO A 202 25.03 8.70 9.80
N ASP A 203 26.36 8.72 9.99
CA ASP A 203 27.35 8.58 8.93
C ASP A 203 27.73 7.11 8.66
N ILE A 204 27.02 6.14 9.26
CA ILE A 204 27.25 4.71 9.06
C ILE A 204 27.16 4.36 7.56
N ASN A 205 28.18 3.70 7.01
CA ASN A 205 28.18 3.26 5.64
C ASN A 205 27.50 1.90 5.45
N THR A 206 27.30 1.48 4.21
CA THR A 206 26.62 0.23 3.86
C THR A 206 27.32 -1.01 4.46
N GLU A 207 28.64 -1.07 4.41
CA GLU A 207 29.42 -2.21 4.95
C GLU A 207 29.21 -2.35 6.45
N GLN A 208 29.26 -1.25 7.19
CA GLN A 208 28.99 -1.22 8.62
C GLN A 208 27.53 -1.54 8.94
N MET A 209 26.59 -1.11 8.10
CA MET A 209 25.18 -1.45 8.27
C MET A 209 24.93 -2.95 8.09
N MET A 210 25.65 -3.63 7.22
CA MET A 210 25.60 -5.08 7.01
C MET A 210 26.07 -5.91 8.22
N GLU A 211 26.74 -5.31 9.20
CA GLU A 211 27.02 -5.96 10.49
C GLU A 211 25.75 -6.17 11.32
N TYR A 212 24.74 -5.29 11.12
CA TYR A 212 23.45 -5.32 11.81
C TYR A 212 22.36 -6.00 10.98
N ILE A 213 22.29 -5.69 9.69
CA ILE A 213 21.33 -6.27 8.75
C ILE A 213 22.11 -7.18 7.79
N LYS A 214 22.06 -8.49 8.05
CA LYS A 214 22.93 -9.49 7.37
C LYS A 214 22.49 -9.83 5.95
N GLY A 215 21.31 -9.40 5.56
CA GLY A 215 20.75 -9.62 4.24
C GLY A 215 19.28 -10.03 4.29
N PRO A 216 18.68 -10.25 3.11
CA PRO A 216 17.29 -10.68 3.04
C PRO A 216 17.11 -12.12 3.59
N ASP A 217 15.94 -12.36 4.18
CA ASP A 217 15.46 -13.65 4.70
C ASP A 217 14.51 -14.32 3.70
#